data_5ea36f81df792ef14351ed9b5e37522f
#
_entry.id   5ea36f81df792ef14351ed9b5e37522f
#
_cell.length_a   1.000
_cell.length_b   1.000
_cell.length_c   1.000
_cell.angle_alpha   90.00
_cell.angle_beta   90.00
_cell.angle_gamma   90.00
#
_symmetry.space_group_name_H-M   'P 1'
#
loop_
_entity.id
_entity.type
_entity.pdbx_description
1 polymer ?
#
loop_
_entity_poly.entity_id
_entity_poly.type
_entity_poly.pdbx_seq_one_letter_code
_entity_poly.pdbx_strand_id
1 'polypeptide(L)'
;LRRRQRQMCIRDRHIDWNKIPVNSYLREIDAIKGLEELIFHNSITFFVGENGSGKSTLLEALAVACGFNPEGGTKNYIFSTYDSHSQLHEAIRVVKGYRQAKWGYFLRAESFYNVATKELEYSDWAHPSEKYHEKSHGESFLALTQNHLRPNGLYLFDEPEAALSPQRQLTLLMEIYSCAKEGSQFIIVTHSPILLGIPDAQILSFDDGIVHKLSLIHISEPTRQAEI
;
A
#
# COMPACT_ATOMS: atom_id res chain seq x y z
N LEU A 1 -2.03 -22.45 5.87
CA LEU A 1 -1.59 -21.64 4.73
C LEU A 1 -2.65 -21.62 3.60
N ARG A 2 -3.08 -22.76 3.05
CA ARG A 2 -4.04 -22.83 1.92
C ARG A 2 -5.41 -22.16 2.20
N ARG A 3 -5.89 -22.13 3.45
CA ARG A 3 -7.19 -21.55 3.79
C ARG A 3 -7.14 -20.00 3.86
N ARG A 4 -6.03 -19.40 4.33
CA ARG A 4 -5.81 -17.95 4.35
C ARG A 4 -5.60 -17.40 2.93
N GLN A 5 -4.86 -18.08 2.07
CA GLN A 5 -4.63 -17.69 0.67
C GLN A 5 -5.91 -17.67 -0.18
N ARG A 6 -6.93 -18.50 0.14
CA ARG A 6 -8.22 -18.49 -0.57
C ARG A 6 -9.07 -17.24 -0.27
N GLN A 7 -8.71 -16.46 0.75
CA GLN A 7 -9.45 -15.26 1.15
C GLN A 7 -8.85 -13.96 0.61
N MET A 8 -7.70 -14.01 -0.05
CA MET A 8 -6.99 -12.83 -0.53
C MET A 8 -7.54 -12.33 -1.86
N CYS A 9 -7.62 -11.00 -2.02
CA CYS A 9 -8.06 -10.36 -3.25
C CYS A 9 -6.99 -10.42 -4.34
N ILE A 10 -5.73 -10.23 -3.95
CA ILE A 10 -4.53 -10.41 -4.77
C ILE A 10 -3.73 -11.55 -4.17
N ARG A 11 -3.38 -12.54 -4.97
CA ARG A 11 -2.61 -13.70 -4.54
C ARG A 11 -1.14 -13.58 -4.92
N ASP A 12 -0.89 -13.25 -6.17
CA ASP A 12 0.44 -13.09 -6.73
C ASP A 12 0.42 -12.08 -7.88
N ARG A 13 1.59 -11.72 -8.35
CA ARG A 13 1.78 -10.88 -9.52
C ARG A 13 3.04 -11.28 -10.27
N HIS A 14 2.99 -11.09 -11.57
CA HIS A 14 4.13 -11.28 -12.47
C HIS A 14 4.44 -9.95 -13.18
N ILE A 15 5.70 -9.70 -13.43
CA ILE A 15 6.17 -8.55 -14.22
C ILE A 15 6.70 -9.07 -15.54
N ASP A 16 6.11 -8.60 -16.63
CA ASP A 16 6.59 -8.84 -17.98
C ASP A 16 7.56 -7.73 -18.40
N TRP A 17 8.83 -7.94 -18.18
CA TRP A 17 9.89 -6.99 -18.48
C TRP A 17 10.04 -6.66 -19.99
N ASN A 18 9.46 -7.45 -20.89
CA ASN A 18 9.46 -7.15 -22.33
C ASN A 18 8.60 -5.94 -22.67
N LYS A 19 7.65 -5.58 -21.83
CA LYS A 19 6.79 -4.41 -22.00
C LYS A 19 7.42 -3.11 -21.52
N ILE A 20 8.52 -3.18 -20.77
CA ILE A 20 9.20 -2.00 -20.23
C ILE A 20 10.35 -1.61 -21.17
N PRO A 21 10.38 -0.36 -21.68
CA PRO A 21 11.46 0.12 -22.55
C PRO A 21 12.85 -0.09 -21.93
N VAL A 22 13.84 -0.37 -22.79
CA VAL A 22 15.21 -0.66 -22.31
C VAL A 22 15.83 0.54 -21.61
N ASN A 23 15.46 1.75 -21.99
CA ASN A 23 15.93 3.02 -21.41
C ASN A 23 15.05 3.53 -20.28
N SER A 24 14.12 2.73 -19.76
CA SER A 24 13.27 3.13 -18.65
C SER A 24 14.05 3.16 -17.32
N TYR A 25 13.87 4.20 -16.51
CA TYR A 25 14.43 4.32 -15.17
C TYR A 25 14.04 3.14 -14.25
N LEU A 26 12.94 2.45 -14.55
CA LEU A 26 12.51 1.26 -13.81
C LEU A 26 13.54 0.12 -13.84
N ARG A 27 14.40 0.08 -14.87
CA ARG A 27 15.47 -0.89 -14.98
C ARG A 27 16.71 -0.52 -14.16
N GLU A 28 16.76 0.70 -13.62
CA GLU A 28 17.81 1.20 -12.73
C GLU A 28 17.47 0.96 -11.26
N ILE A 29 16.21 0.66 -10.93
CA ILE A 29 15.77 0.35 -9.58
C ILE A 29 16.10 -1.11 -9.26
N ASP A 30 17.18 -1.33 -8.51
CA ASP A 30 17.76 -2.65 -8.28
C ASP A 30 16.75 -3.67 -7.73
N ALA A 31 15.97 -3.30 -6.72
CA ALA A 31 14.99 -4.20 -6.12
C ALA A 31 13.82 -4.57 -7.07
N ILE A 32 13.52 -3.74 -8.06
CA ILE A 32 12.41 -3.98 -8.99
C ILE A 32 12.90 -4.74 -10.23
N LYS A 33 14.07 -4.40 -10.79
CA LYS A 33 14.56 -4.94 -12.07
C LYS A 33 14.71 -6.47 -12.10
N GLY A 34 14.93 -7.08 -10.94
CA GLY A 34 15.05 -8.54 -10.79
C GLY A 34 13.76 -9.23 -10.35
N LEU A 35 12.69 -8.46 -10.19
CA LEU A 35 11.45 -8.96 -9.61
C LEU A 35 10.54 -9.54 -10.69
N GLU A 36 10.55 -10.86 -10.84
CA GLU A 36 9.67 -11.59 -11.76
C GLU A 36 8.31 -11.89 -11.14
N GLU A 37 8.31 -12.30 -9.88
CA GLU A 37 7.11 -12.71 -9.15
C GLU A 37 7.11 -12.18 -7.72
N LEU A 38 5.95 -11.80 -7.20
CA LEU A 38 5.75 -11.50 -5.79
C LEU A 38 4.49 -12.16 -5.27
N ILE A 39 4.65 -12.98 -4.23
CA ILE A 39 3.57 -13.76 -3.64
C ILE A 39 3.14 -13.15 -2.31
N PHE A 40 1.84 -12.89 -2.19
CA PHE A 40 1.23 -12.45 -0.95
C PHE A 40 0.74 -13.68 -0.18
N HIS A 41 1.27 -13.88 1.02
CA HIS A 41 0.93 -15.03 1.86
C HIS A 41 -0.09 -14.70 2.94
N ASN A 42 -0.11 -13.43 3.37
CA ASN A 42 -0.87 -12.96 4.51
C ASN A 42 -1.81 -11.81 4.11
N SER A 43 -2.86 -11.60 4.89
CA SER A 43 -3.83 -10.51 4.66
C SER A 43 -3.20 -9.13 4.80
N ILE A 44 -2.09 -9.01 5.53
CA ILE A 44 -1.34 -7.76 5.66
C ILE A 44 0.09 -8.02 5.18
N THR A 45 0.56 -7.20 4.25
CA THR A 45 1.92 -7.22 3.73
C THR A 45 2.53 -5.82 3.84
N PHE A 46 3.68 -5.73 4.48
CA PHE A 46 4.46 -4.50 4.55
C PHE A 46 5.61 -4.53 3.53
N PHE A 47 5.84 -3.41 2.88
CA PHE A 47 7.04 -3.12 2.11
C PHE A 47 7.92 -2.18 2.93
N VAL A 48 9.13 -2.60 3.24
CA VAL A 48 10.12 -1.85 4.00
C VAL A 48 11.42 -1.72 3.22
N GLY A 49 12.28 -0.79 3.61
CA GLY A 49 13.58 -0.55 2.99
C GLY A 49 13.89 0.92 2.84
N GLU A 50 15.07 1.26 2.34
CA GLU A 50 15.55 2.63 2.19
C GLU A 50 14.72 3.46 1.20
N ASN A 51 14.83 4.78 1.30
CA ASN A 51 14.20 5.69 0.34
C ASN A 51 14.81 5.48 -1.06
N GLY A 52 13.95 5.52 -2.09
CA GLY A 52 14.39 5.26 -3.47
C GLY A 52 14.50 3.78 -3.86
N SER A 53 14.30 2.83 -2.95
CA SER A 53 14.35 1.39 -3.26
C SER A 53 13.19 0.87 -4.15
N GLY A 54 12.23 1.73 -4.51
CA GLY A 54 11.14 1.41 -5.43
C GLY A 54 9.85 0.89 -4.79
N LYS A 55 9.72 0.94 -3.46
CA LYS A 55 8.52 0.51 -2.72
C LYS A 55 7.25 1.19 -3.21
N SER A 56 7.24 2.54 -3.19
CA SER A 56 6.09 3.35 -3.61
C SER A 56 5.79 3.19 -5.10
N THR A 57 6.81 3.10 -5.95
CA THR A 57 6.66 2.83 -7.39
C THR A 57 5.94 1.51 -7.63
N LEU A 58 6.31 0.47 -6.88
CA LEU A 58 5.70 -0.83 -6.98
C LEU A 58 4.28 -0.85 -6.44
N LEU A 59 4.03 -0.17 -5.30
CA LEU A 59 2.71 -0.05 -4.70
C LEU A 59 1.75 0.70 -5.64
N GLU A 60 2.18 1.83 -6.22
CA GLU A 60 1.42 2.59 -7.21
C GLU A 60 1.07 1.74 -8.43
N ALA A 61 2.05 1.04 -9.01
CA ALA A 61 1.82 0.18 -10.15
C ALA A 61 0.82 -0.96 -9.84
N LEU A 62 0.86 -1.51 -8.63
CA LEU A 62 -0.14 -2.46 -8.14
C LEU A 62 -1.53 -1.83 -8.02
N ALA A 63 -1.60 -0.62 -7.47
CA ALA A 63 -2.87 0.10 -7.31
C ALA A 63 -3.53 0.35 -8.68
N VAL A 64 -2.77 0.87 -9.64
CA VAL A 64 -3.26 1.11 -11.01
C VAL A 64 -3.67 -0.19 -11.70
N ALA A 65 -2.88 -1.26 -11.60
CA ALA A 65 -3.23 -2.58 -12.13
C ALA A 65 -4.49 -3.19 -11.49
N CYS A 66 -4.85 -2.76 -10.26
CA CYS A 66 -6.08 -3.13 -9.57
C CYS A 66 -7.26 -2.20 -9.88
N GLY A 67 -7.05 -1.15 -10.69
CA GLY A 67 -8.08 -0.21 -11.12
C GLY A 67 -8.29 0.98 -10.17
N PHE A 68 -7.30 1.30 -9.33
CA PHE A 68 -7.31 2.55 -8.56
C PHE A 68 -6.71 3.70 -9.37
N ASN A 69 -7.08 4.91 -9.01
CA ASN A 69 -6.43 6.11 -9.52
C ASN A 69 -4.99 6.21 -8.99
N PRO A 70 -3.98 6.53 -9.81
CA PRO A 70 -2.59 6.67 -9.36
C PRO A 70 -2.39 7.76 -8.29
N GLU A 71 -3.25 8.76 -8.23
CA GLU A 71 -3.21 9.80 -7.18
C GLU A 71 -3.86 9.35 -5.88
N GLY A 72 -4.58 8.22 -5.86
CA GLY A 72 -5.25 7.69 -4.69
C GLY A 72 -6.77 7.76 -4.77
N GLY A 73 -7.43 7.36 -3.68
CA GLY A 73 -8.88 7.32 -3.56
C GLY A 73 -9.49 5.95 -3.85
N THR A 74 -10.79 5.95 -4.05
CA THR A 74 -11.55 4.73 -4.41
C THR A 74 -11.42 4.44 -5.91
N LYS A 75 -11.83 3.25 -6.34
CA LYS A 75 -11.85 2.86 -7.78
C LYS A 75 -12.78 3.71 -8.64
N ASN A 76 -13.68 4.46 -8.02
CA ASN A 76 -14.64 5.29 -8.74
C ASN A 76 -14.10 6.69 -9.05
N TYR A 77 -12.93 7.04 -8.52
CA TYR A 77 -12.31 8.33 -8.79
C TYR A 77 -11.55 8.28 -10.12
N ILE A 78 -12.05 8.99 -11.12
CA ILE A 78 -11.42 9.16 -12.43
C ILE A 78 -10.97 10.62 -12.52
N PHE A 79 -9.83 10.94 -11.95
CA PHE A 79 -9.17 12.21 -12.18
C PHE A 79 -7.66 11.97 -12.32
N SER A 80 -7.00 12.77 -13.12
CA SER A 80 -5.55 12.81 -13.22
C SER A 80 -5.14 14.27 -13.26
N THR A 81 -4.31 14.68 -12.31
CA THR A 81 -3.74 16.04 -12.29
C THR A 81 -2.46 16.09 -13.10
N TYR A 82 -1.74 14.96 -13.23
CA TYR A 82 -0.50 14.83 -13.99
C TYR A 82 -0.33 13.42 -14.57
N ASP A 83 0.22 13.36 -15.79
CA ASP A 83 0.59 12.11 -16.52
C ASP A 83 1.95 11.57 -16.03
N SER A 84 2.18 11.50 -14.72
CA SER A 84 3.47 11.14 -14.13
C SER A 84 3.53 9.70 -13.61
N HIS A 85 2.61 8.83 -14.04
CA HIS A 85 2.62 7.45 -13.51
C HIS A 85 3.69 6.60 -14.17
N SER A 86 4.23 5.71 -13.35
CA SER A 86 5.15 4.69 -13.80
C SER A 86 4.49 3.75 -14.82
N GLN A 87 5.14 3.51 -15.95
CA GLN A 87 4.72 2.50 -16.94
C GLN A 87 4.75 1.07 -16.39
N LEU A 88 5.22 0.86 -15.18
CA LEU A 88 5.31 -0.45 -14.54
C LEU A 88 3.93 -1.16 -14.46
N HIS A 89 2.85 -0.42 -14.31
CA HIS A 89 1.49 -0.97 -14.25
C HIS A 89 1.07 -1.73 -15.52
N GLU A 90 1.58 -1.36 -16.70
CA GLU A 90 1.32 -2.04 -17.97
C GLU A 90 2.01 -3.41 -18.06
N ALA A 91 3.13 -3.54 -17.35
CA ALA A 91 3.91 -4.77 -17.28
C ALA A 91 3.45 -5.70 -16.16
N ILE A 92 2.71 -5.20 -15.18
CA ILE A 92 2.23 -6.01 -14.05
C ILE A 92 0.97 -6.78 -14.43
N ARG A 93 1.04 -8.10 -14.28
CA ARG A 93 -0.13 -8.98 -14.31
C ARG A 93 -0.49 -9.41 -12.90
N VAL A 94 -1.59 -8.89 -12.36
CA VAL A 94 -2.11 -9.26 -11.04
C VAL A 94 -2.95 -10.53 -11.16
N VAL A 95 -2.58 -11.57 -10.42
CA VAL A 95 -3.39 -12.77 -10.27
C VAL A 95 -4.34 -12.58 -9.11
N LYS A 96 -5.62 -12.44 -9.43
CA LYS A 96 -6.68 -12.24 -8.43
C LYS A 96 -6.94 -13.54 -7.70
N GLY A 97 -7.19 -13.45 -6.40
CA GLY A 97 -7.65 -14.56 -5.59
C GLY A 97 -9.11 -14.93 -5.90
N TYR A 98 -9.61 -15.94 -5.22
CA TYR A 98 -11.01 -16.39 -5.38
C TYR A 98 -12.04 -15.33 -4.98
N ARG A 99 -11.70 -14.47 -3.99
CA ARG A 99 -12.54 -13.36 -3.57
C ARG A 99 -12.17 -12.09 -4.32
N GLN A 100 -13.16 -11.44 -4.93
CA GLN A 100 -13.01 -10.09 -5.44
C GLN A 100 -13.27 -9.09 -4.30
N ALA A 101 -12.40 -8.09 -4.17
CA ALA A 101 -12.62 -6.99 -3.25
C ALA A 101 -13.88 -6.22 -3.65
N LYS A 102 -14.82 -6.10 -2.71
CA LYS A 102 -16.03 -5.29 -2.90
C LYS A 102 -15.75 -3.80 -2.74
N TRP A 103 -14.78 -3.49 -1.88
CA TRP A 103 -14.36 -2.15 -1.50
C TRP A 103 -12.86 -2.01 -1.72
N GLY A 104 -12.38 -0.80 -1.72
CA GLY A 104 -10.95 -0.59 -1.76
C GLY A 104 -10.60 0.88 -1.76
N TYR A 105 -9.41 1.16 -1.28
CA TYR A 105 -8.86 2.50 -1.21
C TYR A 105 -7.34 2.46 -1.43
N PHE A 106 -6.87 3.37 -2.25
CA PHE A 106 -5.45 3.65 -2.39
C PHE A 106 -5.16 4.97 -1.68
N LEU A 107 -4.32 4.94 -0.66
CA LEU A 107 -3.96 6.07 0.16
C LEU A 107 -2.48 6.41 -0.03
N ARG A 108 -2.20 7.66 -0.41
CA ARG A 108 -0.86 8.22 -0.48
C ARG A 108 -0.79 9.45 0.42
N ALA A 109 0.20 9.50 1.30
CA ALA A 109 0.37 10.67 2.18
C ALA A 109 0.59 11.96 1.36
N GLU A 110 1.35 11.88 0.27
CA GLU A 110 1.67 13.01 -0.61
C GLU A 110 0.44 13.62 -1.30
N SER A 111 -0.50 12.79 -1.75
CA SER A 111 -1.69 13.24 -2.49
C SER A 111 -2.96 13.34 -1.63
N PHE A 112 -2.83 13.13 -0.31
CA PHE A 112 -3.95 13.15 0.62
C PHE A 112 -4.87 14.38 0.48
N TYR A 113 -4.28 15.57 0.38
CA TYR A 113 -5.06 16.81 0.24
C TYR A 113 -5.82 16.89 -1.07
N ASN A 114 -5.23 16.42 -2.16
CA ASN A 114 -5.89 16.41 -3.48
C ASN A 114 -7.11 15.49 -3.43
N VAL A 115 -6.95 14.31 -2.84
CA VAL A 115 -8.04 13.33 -2.69
C VAL A 115 -9.13 13.86 -1.77
N ALA A 116 -8.76 14.44 -0.60
CA ALA A 116 -9.72 15.02 0.35
C ALA A 116 -10.52 16.19 -0.27
N THR A 117 -9.87 17.02 -1.10
CA THR A 117 -10.54 18.09 -1.85
C THR A 117 -11.52 17.52 -2.87
N LYS A 118 -11.12 16.48 -3.60
CA LYS A 118 -11.99 15.84 -4.58
C LYS A 118 -13.17 15.13 -3.93
N GLU A 119 -12.98 14.48 -2.79
CA GLU A 119 -14.10 13.93 -2.01
C GLU A 119 -15.12 15.01 -1.61
N LEU A 120 -14.63 16.19 -1.25
CA LEU A 120 -15.51 17.33 -0.95
C LEU A 120 -16.29 17.81 -2.18
N GLU A 121 -15.64 17.88 -3.35
CA GLU A 121 -16.28 18.25 -4.62
C GLU A 121 -17.34 17.23 -5.07
N TYR A 122 -17.13 15.94 -4.84
CA TYR A 122 -18.08 14.87 -5.17
C TYR A 122 -19.15 14.64 -4.10
N SER A 123 -19.06 15.33 -2.95
CA SER A 123 -20.08 15.22 -1.91
C SER A 123 -21.37 15.89 -2.36
N ASP A 124 -22.48 15.19 -2.11
CA ASP A 124 -23.84 15.69 -2.34
C ASP A 124 -24.69 15.60 -1.06
N TRP A 125 -25.95 16.05 -1.17
CA TRP A 125 -26.91 16.00 -0.05
C TRP A 125 -27.16 14.59 0.50
N ALA A 126 -26.96 13.55 -0.31
CA ALA A 126 -27.16 12.15 0.07
C ALA A 126 -25.88 11.55 0.70
N HIS A 127 -24.72 12.10 0.37
CA HIS A 127 -23.40 11.67 0.84
C HIS A 127 -22.57 12.86 1.29
N PRO A 128 -22.87 13.43 2.48
CA PRO A 128 -22.12 14.56 2.99
C PRO A 128 -20.68 14.14 3.29
N SER A 129 -19.71 14.87 2.74
CA SER A 129 -18.31 14.65 3.12
C SER A 129 -18.07 15.22 4.52
N GLU A 130 -17.20 14.56 5.27
CA GLU A 130 -16.65 15.21 6.46
C GLU A 130 -15.79 16.41 6.04
N LYS A 131 -15.85 17.48 6.82
CA LYS A 131 -15.06 18.71 6.58
C LYS A 131 -13.60 18.48 7.01
N TYR A 132 -12.85 17.70 6.23
CA TYR A 132 -11.46 17.35 6.52
C TYR A 132 -10.56 18.59 6.69
N HIS A 133 -10.87 19.70 6.01
CA HIS A 133 -10.10 20.95 6.09
C HIS A 133 -10.27 21.71 7.43
N GLU A 134 -11.29 21.39 8.22
CA GLU A 134 -11.53 22.01 9.53
C GLU A 134 -10.83 21.26 10.69
N LYS A 135 -10.25 20.08 10.42
CA LYS A 135 -9.56 19.22 11.39
C LYS A 135 -8.04 19.37 11.26
N SER A 136 -7.29 18.98 12.27
CA SER A 136 -5.83 18.87 12.14
C SER A 136 -5.47 17.81 11.10
N HIS A 137 -4.30 17.95 10.45
CA HIS A 137 -3.83 17.06 9.38
C HIS A 137 -3.97 15.55 9.76
N GLY A 138 -3.49 15.19 10.93
CA GLY A 138 -3.56 13.80 11.39
C GLY A 138 -4.97 13.32 11.79
N GLU A 139 -5.87 14.23 12.18
CA GLU A 139 -7.29 13.89 12.44
C GLU A 139 -8.05 13.67 11.14
N SER A 140 -7.82 14.51 10.16
CA SER A 140 -8.42 14.37 8.84
C SER A 140 -7.99 13.09 8.16
N PHE A 141 -6.69 12.76 8.26
CA PHE A 141 -6.13 11.54 7.70
C PHE A 141 -6.73 10.29 8.36
N LEU A 142 -6.83 10.26 9.69
CA LEU A 142 -7.42 9.14 10.41
C LEU A 142 -8.92 9.02 10.12
N ALA A 143 -9.66 10.13 10.11
CA ALA A 143 -11.08 10.13 9.78
C ALA A 143 -11.35 9.60 8.36
N LEU A 144 -10.52 10.01 7.38
CA LEU A 144 -10.63 9.52 6.01
C LEU A 144 -10.38 8.00 5.94
N THR A 145 -9.35 7.50 6.61
CA THR A 145 -9.10 6.06 6.66
C THR A 145 -10.24 5.30 7.32
N GLN A 146 -10.78 5.78 8.44
CA GLN A 146 -11.91 5.17 9.14
C GLN A 146 -13.17 5.09 8.28
N ASN A 147 -13.45 6.13 7.51
CA ASN A 147 -14.62 6.17 6.64
C ASN A 147 -14.55 5.19 5.46
N HIS A 148 -13.34 4.82 5.02
CA HIS A 148 -13.14 3.93 3.89
C HIS A 148 -12.81 2.48 4.27
N LEU A 149 -12.38 2.22 5.52
CA LEU A 149 -12.09 0.86 5.96
C LEU A 149 -13.38 0.06 6.15
N ARG A 150 -13.53 -0.99 5.35
CA ARG A 150 -14.70 -1.89 5.37
C ARG A 150 -14.25 -3.34 5.17
N PRO A 151 -14.99 -4.31 5.71
CA PRO A 151 -14.72 -5.74 5.52
C PRO A 151 -14.65 -6.15 4.05
N ASN A 152 -13.83 -7.15 3.75
CA ASN A 152 -13.67 -7.71 2.40
C ASN A 152 -13.18 -6.68 1.36
N GLY A 153 -12.33 -5.75 1.77
CA GLY A 153 -11.71 -4.73 0.94
C GLY A 153 -10.28 -5.05 0.52
N LEU A 154 -9.77 -4.24 -0.43
CA LEU A 154 -8.36 -4.19 -0.81
C LEU A 154 -7.84 -2.78 -0.57
N TYR A 155 -6.81 -2.67 0.26
CA TYR A 155 -6.25 -1.41 0.72
C TYR A 155 -4.76 -1.36 0.41
N LEU A 156 -4.35 -0.29 -0.27
CA LEU A 156 -2.95 0.00 -0.56
C LEU A 156 -2.61 1.32 0.10
N PHE A 157 -1.64 1.33 1.01
CA PHE A 157 -1.27 2.52 1.78
C PHE A 157 0.20 2.85 1.56
N ASP A 158 0.49 4.09 1.18
CA ASP A 158 1.83 4.61 0.98
C ASP A 158 2.16 5.60 2.09
N GLU A 159 3.04 5.19 3.01
CA GLU A 159 3.51 5.94 4.17
C GLU A 159 2.39 6.57 5.02
N PRO A 160 1.40 5.80 5.46
CA PRO A 160 0.27 6.34 6.21
C PRO A 160 0.68 7.00 7.54
N GLU A 161 1.85 6.67 8.07
CA GLU A 161 2.40 7.26 9.29
C GLU A 161 2.86 8.71 9.15
N ALA A 162 3.18 9.18 7.95
CA ALA A 162 3.77 10.51 7.73
C ALA A 162 2.92 11.65 8.29
N ALA A 163 1.60 11.46 8.32
CA ALA A 163 0.64 12.44 8.86
C ALA A 163 0.22 12.16 10.32
N LEU A 164 0.70 11.06 10.94
CA LEU A 164 0.15 10.56 12.19
C LEU A 164 1.14 10.64 13.37
N SER A 165 0.66 11.13 14.50
CA SER A 165 1.37 10.98 15.77
C SER A 165 1.44 9.49 16.18
N PRO A 166 2.41 9.09 17.03
CA PRO A 166 2.51 7.71 17.50
C PRO A 166 1.20 7.14 18.07
N GLN A 167 0.45 7.95 18.80
CA GLN A 167 -0.86 7.54 19.34
C GLN A 167 -1.87 7.21 18.22
N ARG A 168 -1.90 8.03 17.16
CA ARG A 168 -2.79 7.81 16.02
C ARG A 168 -2.33 6.65 15.15
N GLN A 169 -1.03 6.38 15.07
CA GLN A 169 -0.51 5.17 14.42
C GLN A 169 -0.98 3.90 15.13
N LEU A 170 -1.05 3.88 16.47
CA LEU A 170 -1.63 2.77 17.23
C LEU A 170 -3.12 2.59 16.91
N THR A 171 -3.89 3.68 16.79
CA THR A 171 -5.30 3.60 16.39
C THR A 171 -5.43 2.99 15.00
N LEU A 172 -4.67 3.50 14.01
CA LEU A 172 -4.66 2.98 12.64
C LEU A 172 -4.26 1.49 12.61
N LEU A 173 -3.26 1.09 13.40
CA LEU A 173 -2.84 -0.30 13.54
C LEU A 173 -4.00 -1.22 13.95
N MET A 174 -4.75 -0.81 14.98
CA MET A 174 -5.89 -1.59 15.47
C MET A 174 -7.00 -1.72 14.42
N GLU A 175 -7.26 -0.66 13.68
CA GLU A 175 -8.26 -0.65 12.60
C GLU A 175 -7.85 -1.54 11.43
N ILE A 176 -6.60 -1.44 10.97
CA ILE A 176 -6.04 -2.33 9.93
C ILE A 176 -6.17 -3.80 10.36
N TYR A 177 -5.75 -4.10 11.59
CA TYR A 177 -5.78 -5.46 12.12
C TYR A 177 -7.21 -6.01 12.21
N SER A 178 -8.15 -5.23 12.74
CA SER A 178 -9.57 -5.60 12.84
C SER A 178 -10.16 -5.85 11.45
N CYS A 179 -9.97 -4.92 10.52
CA CYS A 179 -10.49 -5.00 9.16
C CYS A 179 -9.88 -6.19 8.37
N ALA A 180 -8.60 -6.51 8.61
CA ALA A 180 -7.94 -7.69 8.03
C ALA A 180 -8.53 -9.00 8.57
N LYS A 181 -8.89 -9.07 9.86
CA LYS A 181 -9.59 -10.23 10.46
C LYS A 181 -10.97 -10.44 9.82
N GLU A 182 -11.61 -9.38 9.35
CA GLU A 182 -12.89 -9.41 8.65
C GLU A 182 -12.76 -9.66 7.13
N GLY A 183 -11.58 -10.09 6.68
CA GLY A 183 -11.35 -10.58 5.32
C GLY A 183 -10.80 -9.55 4.33
N SER A 184 -10.37 -8.39 4.81
CA SER A 184 -9.70 -7.40 3.98
C SER A 184 -8.22 -7.72 3.79
N GLN A 185 -7.64 -7.23 2.69
CA GLN A 185 -6.22 -7.34 2.37
C GLN A 185 -5.58 -5.96 2.35
N PHE A 186 -4.41 -5.86 2.97
CA PHE A 186 -3.61 -4.65 3.04
C PHE A 186 -2.23 -4.87 2.43
N ILE A 187 -1.77 -3.92 1.63
CA ILE A 187 -0.39 -3.80 1.16
C ILE A 187 0.06 -2.39 1.55
N ILE A 188 1.07 -2.28 2.39
CA ILE A 188 1.43 -1.04 3.05
C ILE A 188 2.92 -0.79 2.91
N VAL A 189 3.32 0.33 2.32
CA VAL A 189 4.67 0.87 2.43
C VAL A 189 4.76 1.64 3.73
N THR A 190 5.74 1.34 4.57
CA THR A 190 5.90 2.02 5.85
C THR A 190 7.33 1.99 6.36
N HIS A 191 7.71 3.03 7.09
CA HIS A 191 8.92 3.12 7.92
C HIS A 191 8.59 3.08 9.42
N SER A 192 7.31 2.96 9.79
CA SER A 192 6.88 2.99 11.19
C SER A 192 7.11 1.65 11.90
N PRO A 193 7.96 1.60 12.92
CA PRO A 193 8.09 0.39 13.75
C PRO A 193 6.79 0.05 14.49
N ILE A 194 5.91 1.03 14.71
CA ILE A 194 4.60 0.81 15.35
C ILE A 194 3.71 -0.03 14.44
N LEU A 195 3.58 0.35 13.16
CA LEU A 195 2.75 -0.40 12.21
C LEU A 195 3.30 -1.80 11.94
N LEU A 196 4.62 -1.95 11.89
CA LEU A 196 5.28 -3.25 11.73
C LEU A 196 5.00 -4.22 12.88
N GLY A 197 4.53 -3.73 14.03
CA GLY A 197 4.10 -4.54 15.16
C GLY A 197 2.81 -5.33 14.95
N ILE A 198 2.12 -5.21 13.82
CA ILE A 198 0.90 -5.98 13.54
C ILE A 198 1.22 -7.49 13.48
N PRO A 199 0.52 -8.31 14.28
CA PRO A 199 0.74 -9.76 14.28
C PRO A 199 0.40 -10.41 12.94
N ASP A 200 1.09 -11.49 12.63
CA ASP A 200 0.83 -12.28 11.41
C ASP A 200 0.99 -11.49 10.08
N ALA A 201 1.65 -10.35 10.06
CA ALA A 201 1.96 -9.64 8.83
C ALA A 201 3.13 -10.29 8.09
N GLN A 202 3.10 -10.19 6.75
CA GLN A 202 4.26 -10.47 5.91
C GLN A 202 5.07 -9.19 5.75
N ILE A 203 6.38 -9.27 5.97
CA ILE A 203 7.27 -8.13 5.74
C ILE A 203 8.19 -8.47 4.58
N LEU A 204 8.24 -7.60 3.58
CA LEU A 204 9.08 -7.68 2.40
C LEU A 204 10.06 -6.50 2.43
N SER A 205 11.36 -6.79 2.53
CA SER A 205 12.41 -5.79 2.40
C SER A 205 12.79 -5.58 0.94
N PHE A 206 13.07 -4.34 0.62
CA PHE A 206 13.57 -3.86 -0.67
C PHE A 206 15.03 -3.41 -0.58
N ASP A 207 15.70 -3.74 0.53
CA ASP A 207 17.11 -3.43 0.72
C ASP A 207 18.01 -4.39 -0.07
N ASP A 208 19.28 -4.02 -0.23
CA ASP A 208 20.29 -4.82 -0.93
C ASP A 208 19.97 -5.13 -2.40
N GLY A 209 19.10 -4.34 -3.02
CA GLY A 209 18.73 -4.49 -4.43
C GLY A 209 17.88 -5.72 -4.78
N ILE A 210 17.31 -6.38 -3.78
CA ILE A 210 16.43 -7.55 -3.94
C ILE A 210 15.22 -7.45 -3.04
N VAL A 211 14.09 -8.04 -3.47
CA VAL A 211 12.92 -8.16 -2.60
C VAL A 211 12.95 -9.50 -1.89
N HIS A 212 13.06 -9.47 -0.58
CA HIS A 212 13.09 -10.67 0.24
C HIS A 212 12.19 -10.58 1.47
N LYS A 213 11.79 -11.73 2.00
CA LYS A 213 10.95 -11.80 3.19
C LYS A 213 11.78 -11.61 4.44
N LEU A 214 11.39 -10.65 5.29
CA LEU A 214 11.94 -10.48 6.64
C LEU A 214 11.10 -11.20 7.70
N SER A 215 11.78 -11.67 8.73
CA SER A 215 11.16 -12.10 9.99
C SER A 215 11.29 -10.97 11.01
N LEU A 216 10.24 -10.70 11.80
CA LEU A 216 10.29 -9.72 12.89
C LEU A 216 11.41 -10.00 13.91
N ILE A 217 11.85 -11.25 14.03
CA ILE A 217 12.97 -11.65 14.90
C ILE A 217 14.29 -10.99 14.44
N HIS A 218 14.48 -10.79 13.14
CA HIS A 218 15.67 -10.16 12.59
C HIS A 218 15.68 -8.63 12.69
N ILE A 219 14.52 -8.00 12.81
CA ILE A 219 14.40 -6.53 12.95
C ILE A 219 14.83 -6.07 14.35
N SER A 220 14.73 -6.93 15.36
CA SER A 220 15.09 -6.62 16.75
C SER A 220 16.55 -6.96 17.12
N GLU A 221 17.29 -7.64 16.25
CA GLU A 221 18.72 -7.88 16.48
C GLU A 221 19.53 -6.67 16.00
N PRO A 222 20.29 -5.99 16.90
CA PRO A 222 21.23 -4.97 16.46
C PRO A 222 22.27 -5.63 15.56
N THR A 223 22.46 -5.09 14.37
CA THR A 223 23.54 -5.49 13.47
C THR A 223 24.84 -5.45 14.26
N ARG A 224 25.41 -6.60 14.60
CA ARG A 224 26.79 -6.67 15.11
C ARG A 224 27.67 -6.25 13.94
N GLN A 225 28.02 -4.96 13.92
CA GLN A 225 29.15 -4.52 13.13
C GLN A 225 30.36 -5.35 13.61
N ALA A 226 30.92 -6.12 12.69
CA ALA A 226 32.15 -6.83 12.94
C ALA A 226 33.21 -5.79 13.30
N GLU A 227 33.63 -5.81 14.54
CA GLU A 227 34.88 -5.15 14.92
C GLU A 227 36.02 -5.85 14.15
N ILE A 228 36.65 -5.09 13.29
CA ILE A 228 37.97 -5.41 12.71
C ILE A 228 38.99 -4.54 13.42
#